data_b9689ff5b2e3657ebd4ad858c4e9b45c
#
_entry.id   b9689ff5b2e3657ebd4ad858c4e9b45c
#
_cell.length_a   1.000
_cell.length_b   1.000
_cell.length_c   1.000
_cell.angle_alpha   90.00
_cell.angle_beta   90.00
_cell.angle_gamma   90.00
#
_symmetry.space_group_name_H-M   'P 1'
#
loop_
_entity.id
_entity.type
_entity.pdbx_description
1 polymer ?
#
loop_
_entity_poly.entity_id
_entity_poly.type
_entity_poly.pdbx_seq_one_letter_code
_entity_poly.pdbx_strand_id
1 'polypeptide(L)'
;MQISVSKQIHADFAHQHGFLGEGIGIAYLDTGLFPHKDFSPHSTRIAKFVDFVHSKSFSYDDNGHGTHITGIAASSATFGSDYLGIAPKSHIVSLKVLDASGNGVQSAFLQGLDWIHEHHRSYQIRIVNISIGSPSSEDSSASKELLKHVNALWMMVLLFVLPVETMVQNHTVFQFLVIVQKSSLLVPATIIFK
;
A
#
# COMPACT_ATOMS: atom_id res chain seq x y z
N MET A 1 27.70 2.03 -4.88
CA MET A 1 26.65 3.05 -5.07
C MET A 1 25.32 2.30 -5.13
N GLN A 2 24.47 2.44 -4.12
CA GLN A 2 23.20 1.72 -4.08
C GLN A 2 22.21 2.44 -4.99
N ILE A 3 21.74 1.79 -6.04
CA ILE A 3 20.77 2.37 -6.98
C ILE A 3 19.42 2.42 -6.27
N SER A 4 18.74 3.56 -6.26
CA SER A 4 17.41 3.68 -5.65
C SER A 4 16.37 2.80 -6.38
N VAL A 5 15.37 2.31 -5.67
CA VAL A 5 14.29 1.48 -6.24
C VAL A 5 13.62 2.19 -7.42
N SER A 6 13.37 3.50 -7.30
CA SER A 6 12.77 4.31 -8.37
C SER A 6 13.59 4.28 -9.67
N LYS A 7 14.92 4.30 -9.58
CA LYS A 7 15.79 4.18 -10.76
C LYS A 7 15.82 2.75 -11.32
N GLN A 8 15.76 1.73 -10.46
CA GLN A 8 15.74 0.33 -10.90
C GLN A 8 14.52 -0.02 -11.75
N ILE A 9 13.38 0.58 -11.46
CA ILE A 9 12.11 0.36 -12.18
C ILE A 9 11.81 1.44 -13.22
N HIS A 10 12.78 2.32 -13.51
CA HIS A 10 12.64 3.44 -14.44
C HIS A 10 11.50 4.43 -14.09
N ALA A 11 11.20 4.61 -12.81
CA ALA A 11 10.23 5.61 -12.38
C ALA A 11 10.69 7.05 -12.68
N ASP A 12 11.98 7.29 -12.79
CA ASP A 12 12.57 8.54 -13.25
C ASP A 12 12.07 8.96 -14.64
N PHE A 13 11.85 8.02 -15.54
CA PHE A 13 11.23 8.30 -16.84
C PHE A 13 9.80 8.84 -16.67
N ALA A 14 8.98 8.22 -15.82
CA ALA A 14 7.63 8.70 -15.52
C ALA A 14 7.65 10.09 -14.86
N HIS A 15 8.59 10.31 -13.94
CA HIS A 15 8.76 11.61 -13.26
C HIS A 15 9.14 12.74 -14.23
N GLN A 16 10.03 12.48 -15.18
CA GLN A 16 10.42 13.44 -16.22
C GLN A 16 9.22 13.85 -17.10
N HIS A 17 8.22 12.99 -17.25
CA HIS A 17 7.00 13.25 -17.98
C HIS A 17 5.86 13.81 -17.10
N GLY A 18 6.16 14.17 -15.82
CA GLY A 18 5.21 14.77 -14.89
C GLY A 18 4.27 13.79 -14.19
N PHE A 19 4.47 12.47 -14.33
CA PHE A 19 3.67 11.46 -13.65
C PHE A 19 4.19 11.26 -12.20
N LEU A 20 3.73 12.09 -11.29
CA LEU A 20 4.19 12.14 -9.90
C LEU A 20 3.13 11.64 -8.89
N GLY A 21 1.97 11.19 -9.36
CA GLY A 21 0.87 10.73 -8.52
C GLY A 21 0.00 11.86 -7.94
N GLU A 22 0.08 13.08 -8.47
CA GLU A 22 -0.75 14.20 -8.02
C GLU A 22 -2.24 13.91 -8.26
N GLY A 23 -3.09 14.18 -7.25
CA GLY A 23 -4.53 13.88 -7.30
C GLY A 23 -4.88 12.39 -7.10
N ILE A 24 -3.89 11.53 -6.82
CA ILE A 24 -4.11 10.09 -6.59
C ILE A 24 -3.91 9.76 -5.12
N GLY A 25 -4.91 9.14 -4.51
CA GLY A 25 -4.84 8.56 -3.17
C GLY A 25 -4.34 7.12 -3.20
N ILE A 26 -3.39 6.81 -2.33
CA ILE A 26 -2.92 5.46 -2.08
C ILE A 26 -3.33 5.07 -0.66
N ALA A 27 -4.12 4.01 -0.53
CA ALA A 27 -4.47 3.45 0.77
C ALA A 27 -3.49 2.33 1.14
N TYR A 28 -2.99 2.36 2.36
CA TYR A 28 -2.06 1.38 2.92
C TYR A 28 -2.72 0.66 4.09
N LEU A 29 -2.99 -0.64 3.94
CA LEU A 29 -3.41 -1.51 5.05
C LEU A 29 -2.16 -2.16 5.63
N ASP A 30 -1.67 -1.62 6.75
CA ASP A 30 -0.35 -1.96 7.29
C ASP A 30 -0.28 -1.69 8.82
N THR A 31 0.94 -1.61 9.37
CA THR A 31 1.22 -1.37 10.80
C THR A 31 0.96 0.06 11.26
N GLY A 32 0.66 0.98 10.36
CA GLY A 32 0.45 2.39 10.63
C GLY A 32 1.33 3.31 9.80
N LEU A 33 1.45 4.56 10.22
CA LEU A 33 2.25 5.57 9.57
C LEU A 33 2.83 6.56 10.59
N PHE A 34 4.14 6.62 10.69
CA PHE A 34 4.80 7.71 11.40
C PHE A 34 4.74 8.99 10.54
N PRO A 35 4.33 10.16 11.07
CA PRO A 35 4.20 11.40 10.30
C PRO A 35 5.57 12.00 9.99
N HIS A 36 6.33 11.34 9.13
CA HIS A 36 7.65 11.79 8.69
C HIS A 36 7.53 13.05 7.82
N LYS A 37 8.57 13.90 7.87
CA LYS A 37 8.63 15.14 7.12
C LYS A 37 8.55 14.95 5.61
N ASP A 38 9.01 13.84 5.08
CA ASP A 38 8.89 13.48 3.66
C ASP A 38 7.45 13.31 3.17
N PHE A 39 6.51 13.14 4.10
CA PHE A 39 5.09 13.09 3.77
C PHE A 39 4.39 14.44 3.88
N SER A 40 5.13 15.49 4.27
CA SER A 40 4.56 16.82 4.51
C SER A 40 5.56 17.92 4.16
N PRO A 41 6.09 17.99 2.91
CA PRO A 41 7.12 18.97 2.56
C PRO A 41 6.66 20.44 2.64
N HIS A 42 5.42 20.73 2.24
CA HIS A 42 4.81 22.05 2.28
C HIS A 42 3.41 22.04 2.87
N SER A 43 2.72 20.92 2.76
CA SER A 43 1.41 20.63 3.34
C SER A 43 1.33 19.15 3.60
N THR A 44 0.57 18.73 4.60
CA THR A 44 0.46 17.29 4.85
C THR A 44 -0.20 16.58 3.68
N ARG A 45 0.46 15.55 3.17
CA ARG A 45 -0.10 14.61 2.19
C ARG A 45 -0.74 13.39 2.88
N ILE A 46 -0.67 13.33 4.21
CA ILE A 46 -1.41 12.35 5.01
C ILE A 46 -2.85 12.82 5.06
N ALA A 47 -3.65 12.36 4.11
CA ALA A 47 -5.05 12.79 3.96
C ALA A 47 -5.94 12.16 5.04
N LYS A 48 -5.60 10.93 5.48
CA LYS A 48 -6.33 10.24 6.53
C LYS A 48 -5.47 9.18 7.20
N PHE A 49 -5.70 9.02 8.51
CA PHE A 49 -5.23 7.91 9.32
C PHE A 49 -6.43 7.31 10.07
N VAL A 50 -6.54 5.98 10.07
CA VAL A 50 -7.55 5.22 10.84
C VAL A 50 -6.86 4.05 11.51
N ASP A 51 -7.12 3.88 12.80
CA ASP A 51 -6.56 2.80 13.61
C ASP A 51 -7.66 1.79 13.98
N PHE A 52 -7.64 0.63 13.36
CA PHE A 52 -8.55 -0.48 13.63
C PHE A 52 -8.04 -1.44 14.70
N VAL A 53 -6.85 -1.17 15.26
CA VAL A 53 -6.21 -2.01 16.29
C VAL A 53 -6.44 -1.45 17.69
N HIS A 54 -6.19 -0.13 17.87
CA HIS A 54 -6.26 0.54 19.18
C HIS A 54 -7.18 1.76 19.20
N SER A 55 -7.81 2.09 18.06
CA SER A 55 -8.76 3.23 17.92
C SER A 55 -8.14 4.59 18.27
N LYS A 56 -6.81 4.76 18.08
CA LYS A 56 -6.15 6.05 18.30
C LYS A 56 -6.45 7.02 17.16
N SER A 57 -6.61 8.30 17.47
CA SER A 57 -6.99 9.33 16.50
C SER A 57 -5.81 10.05 15.82
N PHE A 58 -4.58 9.77 16.24
CA PHE A 58 -3.36 10.38 15.68
C PHE A 58 -2.53 9.33 14.92
N SER A 59 -1.84 9.78 13.88
CA SER A 59 -0.99 8.92 13.07
C SER A 59 0.25 8.49 13.85
N TYR A 60 0.51 7.18 13.86
CA TYR A 60 1.69 6.56 14.46
C TYR A 60 1.98 5.23 13.79
N ASP A 61 3.19 4.73 14.00
CA ASP A 61 3.63 3.40 13.58
C ASP A 61 4.57 2.85 14.64
N ASP A 62 4.12 1.87 15.38
CA ASP A 62 4.84 1.23 16.48
C ASP A 62 5.65 0.00 16.04
N ASN A 63 5.63 -0.32 14.73
CA ASN A 63 6.42 -1.36 14.10
C ASN A 63 7.46 -0.78 13.12
N GLY A 64 7.05 0.19 12.29
CA GLY A 64 7.87 0.84 11.28
C GLY A 64 7.68 0.32 9.85
N HIS A 65 7.08 -0.86 9.66
CA HIS A 65 6.89 -1.45 8.34
C HIS A 65 6.01 -0.58 7.43
N GLY A 66 4.83 -0.15 7.91
CA GLY A 66 3.91 0.68 7.12
C GLY A 66 4.53 2.03 6.72
N THR A 67 5.31 2.64 7.62
CA THR A 67 6.06 3.87 7.32
C THR A 67 7.11 3.64 6.25
N HIS A 68 7.83 2.52 6.30
CA HIS A 68 8.84 2.15 5.31
C HIS A 68 8.21 1.92 3.94
N ILE A 69 7.14 1.14 3.83
CA ILE A 69 6.42 0.88 2.58
C ILE A 69 5.86 2.18 1.98
N THR A 70 5.26 3.03 2.82
CA THR A 70 4.77 4.35 2.40
C THR A 70 5.93 5.22 1.90
N GLY A 71 7.10 5.16 2.55
CA GLY A 71 8.30 5.87 2.11
C GLY A 71 8.76 5.45 0.73
N ILE A 72 8.79 4.13 0.44
CA ILE A 72 9.13 3.61 -0.88
C ILE A 72 8.19 4.17 -1.95
N ALA A 73 6.89 4.20 -1.67
CA ALA A 73 5.90 4.65 -2.65
C ALA A 73 5.81 6.18 -2.75
N ALA A 74 5.86 6.91 -1.64
CA ALA A 74 5.40 8.30 -1.58
C ALA A 74 6.40 9.29 -0.95
N SER A 75 7.67 8.94 -0.70
CA SER A 75 8.67 9.92 -0.22
C SER A 75 8.83 11.07 -1.21
N SER A 76 8.89 12.31 -0.69
CA SER A 76 9.11 13.52 -1.49
C SER A 76 10.57 13.97 -1.54
N ALA A 77 11.49 13.22 -0.92
CA ALA A 77 12.92 13.53 -0.83
C ALA A 77 13.24 14.93 -0.23
N THR A 78 12.37 15.45 0.64
CA THR A 78 12.42 16.85 1.10
C THR A 78 13.62 17.13 1.99
N PHE A 79 14.20 16.12 2.63
CA PHE A 79 15.24 16.29 3.65
C PHE A 79 16.61 15.74 3.25
N GLY A 80 17.01 15.95 2.00
CA GLY A 80 18.37 15.60 1.55
C GLY A 80 18.59 14.09 1.37
N SER A 81 17.52 13.29 1.40
CA SER A 81 17.59 11.93 0.92
C SER A 81 17.59 11.97 -0.61
N ASP A 82 18.53 11.30 -1.25
CA ASP A 82 18.50 11.09 -2.70
C ASP A 82 17.35 10.15 -3.13
N TYR A 83 16.43 9.86 -2.18
CA TYR A 83 15.36 8.90 -2.36
C TYR A 83 14.03 9.59 -2.64
N LEU A 84 13.68 9.72 -3.91
CA LEU A 84 12.34 10.10 -4.33
C LEU A 84 11.49 8.83 -4.47
N GLY A 85 10.31 8.84 -3.86
CA GLY A 85 9.34 7.76 -3.98
C GLY A 85 8.81 7.60 -5.41
N ILE A 86 8.06 6.54 -5.66
CA ILE A 86 7.50 6.23 -6.99
C ILE A 86 6.41 7.23 -7.36
N ALA A 87 5.57 7.62 -6.40
CA ALA A 87 4.49 8.59 -6.55
C ALA A 87 4.61 9.73 -5.50
N PRO A 88 5.64 10.60 -5.62
CA PRO A 88 6.03 11.53 -4.56
C PRO A 88 5.02 12.65 -4.29
N LYS A 89 4.00 12.81 -5.14
CA LYS A 89 2.91 13.78 -4.96
C LYS A 89 1.57 13.13 -4.63
N SER A 90 1.50 11.79 -4.52
CA SER A 90 0.28 11.13 -4.10
C SER A 90 -0.10 11.50 -2.67
N HIS A 91 -1.39 11.51 -2.36
CA HIS A 91 -1.81 11.60 -0.97
C HIS A 91 -1.97 10.20 -0.35
N ILE A 92 -1.78 10.17 0.95
CA ILE A 92 -1.59 8.96 1.74
C ILE A 92 -2.82 8.76 2.61
N VAL A 93 -3.40 7.57 2.53
CA VAL A 93 -4.44 7.10 3.45
C VAL A 93 -3.87 5.90 4.18
N SER A 94 -3.60 6.03 5.47
CA SER A 94 -3.04 4.95 6.28
C SER A 94 -4.12 4.32 7.13
N LEU A 95 -4.31 3.03 6.96
CA LEU A 95 -5.26 2.19 7.69
C LEU A 95 -4.46 1.17 8.50
N LYS A 96 -4.30 1.45 9.80
CA LYS A 96 -3.58 0.54 10.70
C LYS A 96 -4.46 -0.66 11.02
N VAL A 97 -4.08 -1.80 10.49
CA VAL A 97 -4.75 -3.10 10.66
C VAL A 97 -3.82 -4.15 11.29
N LEU A 98 -2.54 -3.81 11.44
CA LEU A 98 -1.51 -4.63 12.07
C LEU A 98 -1.00 -3.96 13.35
N ASP A 99 -0.68 -4.77 14.37
CA ASP A 99 -0.12 -4.34 15.65
C ASP A 99 1.41 -4.06 15.58
N ALA A 100 2.01 -3.78 16.72
CA ALA A 100 3.44 -3.51 16.86
C ALA A 100 4.33 -4.71 16.47
N SER A 101 3.80 -5.92 16.49
CA SER A 101 4.52 -7.14 16.08
C SER A 101 4.30 -7.49 14.60
N GLY A 102 3.49 -6.70 13.88
CA GLY A 102 3.12 -6.98 12.50
C GLY A 102 2.00 -8.02 12.37
N ASN A 103 1.33 -8.37 13.47
CA ASN A 103 0.20 -9.29 13.46
C ASN A 103 -1.12 -8.52 13.31
N GLY A 104 -2.10 -9.13 12.65
CA GLY A 104 -3.43 -8.56 12.50
C GLY A 104 -4.52 -9.59 12.68
N VAL A 105 -5.70 -9.11 13.08
CA VAL A 105 -6.92 -9.92 13.11
C VAL A 105 -7.74 -9.65 11.86
N GLN A 106 -8.39 -10.68 11.34
CA GLN A 106 -9.20 -10.59 10.13
C GLN A 106 -10.25 -9.48 10.19
N SER A 107 -10.89 -9.29 11.35
CA SER A 107 -11.92 -8.26 11.52
C SER A 107 -11.39 -6.83 11.32
N ALA A 108 -10.18 -6.51 11.80
CA ALA A 108 -9.55 -5.20 11.58
C ALA A 108 -9.26 -4.97 10.09
N PHE A 109 -8.83 -6.03 9.41
CA PHE A 109 -8.56 -5.97 7.98
C PHE A 109 -9.84 -5.75 7.16
N LEU A 110 -10.90 -6.50 7.44
CA LEU A 110 -12.19 -6.34 6.76
C LEU A 110 -12.77 -4.95 6.99
N GLN A 111 -12.70 -4.42 8.22
CA GLN A 111 -13.09 -3.04 8.52
C GLN A 111 -12.30 -2.01 7.69
N GLY A 112 -11.00 -2.26 7.48
CA GLY A 112 -10.18 -1.42 6.62
C GLY A 112 -10.65 -1.43 5.16
N LEU A 113 -11.02 -2.60 4.62
CA LEU A 113 -11.58 -2.73 3.27
C LEU A 113 -12.95 -2.05 3.15
N ASP A 114 -13.82 -2.24 4.13
CA ASP A 114 -15.14 -1.58 4.17
C ASP A 114 -14.99 -0.05 4.22
N TRP A 115 -14.04 0.42 5.03
CA TRP A 115 -13.74 1.85 5.09
C TRP A 115 -13.28 2.40 3.73
N ILE A 116 -12.45 1.67 2.99
CA ILE A 116 -12.07 2.07 1.63
C ILE A 116 -13.28 2.09 0.71
N HIS A 117 -14.14 1.08 0.79
CA HIS A 117 -15.37 1.01 -0.01
C HIS A 117 -16.22 2.28 0.15
N GLU A 118 -16.39 2.75 1.37
CA GLU A 118 -17.20 3.92 1.69
C GLU A 118 -16.52 5.26 1.31
N HIS A 119 -15.18 5.31 1.40
CA HIS A 119 -14.46 6.58 1.38
C HIS A 119 -13.54 6.78 0.15
N HIS A 120 -13.40 5.79 -0.72
CA HIS A 120 -12.44 5.86 -1.85
C HIS A 120 -12.64 7.10 -2.73
N ARG A 121 -13.88 7.54 -2.96
CA ARG A 121 -14.16 8.74 -3.76
C ARG A 121 -13.73 10.01 -3.04
N SER A 122 -14.05 10.13 -1.74
CA SER A 122 -13.75 11.32 -0.93
C SER A 122 -12.26 11.58 -0.79
N TYR A 123 -11.47 10.50 -0.75
CA TYR A 123 -10.00 10.56 -0.66
C TYR A 123 -9.30 10.25 -2.00
N GLN A 124 -10.04 10.19 -3.11
CA GLN A 124 -9.52 9.89 -4.45
C GLN A 124 -8.62 8.64 -4.46
N ILE A 125 -8.94 7.64 -3.64
CA ILE A 125 -8.17 6.40 -3.55
C ILE A 125 -8.34 5.66 -4.89
N ARG A 126 -7.21 5.37 -5.52
CA ARG A 126 -7.12 4.63 -6.77
C ARG A 126 -6.22 3.40 -6.64
N ILE A 127 -5.39 3.37 -5.61
CA ILE A 127 -4.45 2.29 -5.35
C ILE A 127 -4.64 1.84 -3.91
N VAL A 128 -4.67 0.53 -3.70
CA VAL A 128 -4.73 -0.10 -2.38
C VAL A 128 -3.52 -1.02 -2.23
N ASN A 129 -2.65 -0.69 -1.29
CA ASN A 129 -1.52 -1.53 -0.91
C ASN A 129 -1.91 -2.39 0.29
N ILE A 130 -1.76 -3.69 0.14
CA ILE A 130 -2.01 -4.68 1.19
C ILE A 130 -0.73 -5.47 1.39
N SER A 131 -0.04 -5.23 2.50
CA SER A 131 1.24 -5.87 2.83
C SER A 131 1.06 -6.95 3.89
N ILE A 132 0.06 -7.82 3.72
CA ILE A 132 -0.29 -8.86 4.69
C ILE A 132 -0.18 -10.22 4.02
N GLY A 133 0.67 -11.09 4.58
CA GLY A 133 0.70 -12.51 4.25
C GLY A 133 -0.19 -13.29 5.23
N SER A 134 -0.95 -14.25 4.73
CA SER A 134 -1.67 -15.20 5.58
C SER A 134 -1.27 -16.62 5.22
N PRO A 135 -0.89 -17.46 6.19
CA PRO A 135 -0.64 -18.88 5.96
C PRO A 135 -1.94 -19.71 5.87
N SER A 136 -3.07 -19.08 5.54
CA SER A 136 -4.38 -19.76 5.53
C SER A 136 -4.54 -20.69 4.32
N SER A 137 -5.14 -21.86 4.55
CA SER A 137 -5.63 -22.75 3.50
C SER A 137 -6.66 -22.03 2.62
N GLU A 138 -6.54 -22.16 1.30
CA GLU A 138 -7.40 -21.50 0.30
C GLU A 138 -8.91 -21.74 0.50
N ASP A 139 -9.29 -22.80 1.21
CA ASP A 139 -10.67 -23.22 1.43
C ASP A 139 -11.32 -22.73 2.72
N SER A 140 -10.66 -21.86 3.50
CA SER A 140 -11.27 -21.35 4.73
C SER A 140 -12.43 -20.37 4.44
N SER A 141 -13.45 -20.36 5.31
CA SER A 141 -14.55 -19.37 5.23
C SER A 141 -14.03 -17.94 5.28
N ALA A 142 -12.95 -17.72 6.02
CA ALA A 142 -12.22 -16.46 6.15
C ALA A 142 -11.65 -15.98 4.80
N SER A 143 -11.03 -16.88 4.04
CA SER A 143 -10.49 -16.56 2.71
C SER A 143 -11.60 -16.18 1.71
N LYS A 144 -12.75 -16.85 1.77
CA LYS A 144 -13.90 -16.55 0.91
C LYS A 144 -14.51 -15.18 1.22
N GLU A 145 -14.61 -14.82 2.50
CA GLU A 145 -15.11 -13.51 2.91
C GLU A 145 -14.16 -12.39 2.48
N LEU A 146 -12.87 -12.58 2.67
CA LEU A 146 -11.84 -11.65 2.21
C LEU A 146 -11.92 -11.43 0.69
N LEU A 147 -11.99 -12.50 -0.09
CA LEU A 147 -12.12 -12.44 -1.55
C LEU A 147 -13.37 -11.66 -1.98
N LYS A 148 -14.49 -11.81 -1.26
CA LYS A 148 -15.72 -11.06 -1.53
C LYS A 148 -15.50 -9.55 -1.39
N HIS A 149 -14.85 -9.09 -0.30
CA HIS A 149 -14.57 -7.67 -0.07
C HIS A 149 -13.58 -7.12 -1.09
N VAL A 150 -12.51 -7.85 -1.38
CA VAL A 150 -11.53 -7.46 -2.41
C VAL A 150 -12.21 -7.36 -3.78
N ASN A 151 -13.06 -8.32 -4.15
CA ASN A 151 -13.80 -8.28 -5.41
C ASN A 151 -14.78 -7.10 -5.48
N ALA A 152 -15.46 -6.76 -4.38
CA ALA A 152 -16.33 -5.59 -4.34
C ALA A 152 -15.58 -4.29 -4.61
N LEU A 153 -14.40 -4.12 -4.01
CA LEU A 153 -13.51 -2.98 -4.26
C LEU A 153 -12.93 -3.01 -5.67
N TRP A 154 -12.61 -4.20 -6.18
CA TRP A 154 -12.12 -4.39 -7.54
C TRP A 154 -13.09 -3.83 -8.60
N MET A 155 -14.38 -4.07 -8.41
CA MET A 155 -15.42 -3.53 -9.29
C MET A 155 -15.47 -2.00 -9.31
N MET A 156 -14.85 -1.33 -8.35
CA MET A 156 -14.75 0.13 -8.26
C MET A 156 -13.55 0.73 -9.02
N VAL A 157 -12.87 -0.05 -9.84
CA VAL A 157 -11.68 0.39 -10.60
C VAL A 157 -10.53 0.81 -9.68
N LEU A 158 -10.29 0.05 -8.61
CA LEU A 158 -9.13 0.21 -7.73
C LEU A 158 -8.04 -0.76 -8.14
N LEU A 159 -6.78 -0.28 -8.11
CA LEU A 159 -5.60 -1.11 -8.32
C LEU A 159 -5.15 -1.68 -6.98
N PHE A 160 -4.97 -2.99 -6.91
CA PHE A 160 -4.46 -3.66 -5.73
C PHE A 160 -2.99 -4.05 -5.90
N VAL A 161 -2.20 -3.82 -4.86
CA VAL A 161 -0.83 -4.31 -4.73
C VAL A 161 -0.83 -5.28 -3.56
N LEU A 162 -0.59 -6.55 -3.84
CA LEU A 162 -0.62 -7.64 -2.87
C LEU A 162 0.76 -8.30 -2.81
N PRO A 163 1.25 -8.70 -1.62
CA PRO A 163 2.43 -9.53 -1.53
C PRO A 163 2.10 -10.93 -2.04
N VAL A 164 3.00 -11.51 -2.82
CA VAL A 164 2.97 -12.92 -3.17
C VAL A 164 4.20 -13.56 -2.55
N GLU A 165 4.00 -14.43 -1.58
CA GLU A 165 5.09 -15.23 -1.02
C GLU A 165 5.41 -16.38 -1.98
N THR A 166 6.63 -16.37 -2.49
CA THR A 166 7.15 -17.50 -3.26
C THR A 166 8.38 -18.04 -2.55
N MET A 167 8.31 -19.30 -2.16
CA MET A 167 9.47 -20.01 -1.61
C MET A 167 10.38 -20.45 -2.78
N VAL A 168 11.54 -19.83 -2.91
CA VAL A 168 12.55 -20.23 -3.87
C VAL A 168 13.81 -20.64 -3.09
N GLN A 169 14.16 -21.93 -3.12
CA GLN A 169 15.38 -22.49 -2.53
C GLN A 169 15.64 -22.05 -1.08
N ASN A 170 14.66 -22.19 -0.19
CA ASN A 170 14.72 -21.83 1.24
C ASN A 170 14.88 -20.33 1.55
N HIS A 171 14.68 -19.45 0.59
CA HIS A 171 14.59 -18.01 0.79
C HIS A 171 13.18 -17.51 0.49
N THR A 172 12.62 -16.70 1.40
CA THR A 172 11.35 -16.00 1.16
C THR A 172 11.60 -14.85 0.19
N VAL A 173 11.05 -14.94 -1.01
CA VAL A 173 11.10 -13.87 -2.01
C VAL A 173 9.74 -13.20 -2.04
N PHE A 174 9.71 -11.92 -1.68
CA PHE A 174 8.49 -11.12 -1.80
C PHE A 174 8.28 -10.75 -3.27
N GLN A 175 7.20 -11.26 -3.86
CA GLN A 175 6.71 -10.84 -5.16
C GLN A 175 5.49 -9.95 -4.94
N PHE A 176 5.42 -8.85 -5.66
CA PHE A 176 4.24 -7.99 -5.66
C PHE A 176 3.37 -8.34 -6.87
N LEU A 177 2.15 -8.77 -6.64
CA LEU A 177 1.17 -8.96 -7.69
C LEU A 177 0.41 -7.64 -7.88
N VAL A 178 0.67 -6.96 -8.98
CA VAL A 178 -0.13 -5.80 -9.39
C VAL A 178 -1.29 -6.33 -10.23
N ILE A 179 -2.49 -6.28 -9.67
CA ILE A 179 -3.69 -6.69 -10.36
C ILE A 179 -4.31 -5.45 -11.04
N VAL A 180 -4.20 -5.36 -12.37
CA VAL A 180 -4.77 -4.28 -13.17
C VAL A 180 -6.06 -4.78 -13.82
N GLN A 181 -7.18 -4.13 -13.55
CA GLN A 181 -8.41 -4.42 -14.30
C GLN A 181 -8.33 -3.76 -15.69
N LYS A 182 -8.16 -4.56 -16.74
CA LYS A 182 -8.60 -4.23 -18.08
C LYS A 182 -9.80 -5.13 -18.37
N SER A 183 -10.89 -4.55 -18.86
CA SER A 183 -12.13 -5.21 -19.25
C SER A 183 -11.92 -6.68 -19.65
N SER A 184 -12.45 -7.61 -18.86
CA SER A 184 -12.58 -9.06 -19.11
C SER A 184 -11.33 -9.95 -19.08
N LEU A 185 -10.12 -9.48 -18.80
CA LEU A 185 -8.97 -10.35 -18.63
C LEU A 185 -8.18 -9.99 -17.36
N LEU A 186 -8.06 -10.97 -16.45
CA LEU A 186 -7.06 -10.98 -15.37
C LEU A 186 -5.68 -11.08 -16.02
N VAL A 187 -4.93 -9.99 -16.05
CA VAL A 187 -3.52 -10.05 -16.43
C VAL A 187 -2.70 -9.88 -15.16
N PRO A 188 -2.11 -10.97 -14.64
CA PRO A 188 -1.12 -10.85 -13.58
C PRO A 188 0.13 -10.18 -14.16
N ALA A 189 0.39 -8.95 -13.76
CA ALA A 189 1.68 -8.33 -13.99
C ALA A 189 2.61 -8.76 -12.86
N THR A 190 3.41 -9.78 -13.08
CA THR A 190 4.44 -10.19 -12.13
C THR A 190 5.66 -9.30 -12.34
N ILE A 191 5.92 -8.38 -11.40
CA ILE A 191 7.17 -7.63 -11.38
C ILE A 191 8.12 -8.42 -10.47
N ILE A 192 9.09 -9.10 -11.08
CA ILE A 192 10.12 -9.85 -10.35
C ILE A 192 11.27 -8.89 -10.06
N PHE A 193 11.51 -8.60 -8.78
CA PHE A 193 12.78 -7.99 -8.36
C PHE A 193 13.78 -9.11 -8.06
N LYS A 194 14.92 -9.07 -8.73
CA LYS A 194 16.08 -9.89 -8.39
C LYS A 194 16.97 -9.20 -7.39
#